data_67b8718658931111d8564a11b7f2c9c3
#
_entry.id   67b8718658931111d8564a11b7f2c9c3
#
_cell.length_a   1.000
_cell.length_b   1.000
_cell.length_c   1.000
_cell.angle_alpha   90.00
_cell.angle_beta   90.00
_cell.angle_gamma   90.00
#
_symmetry.space_group_name_H-M   'P 1'
#
loop_
_entity.id
_entity.type
_entity.pdbx_description
1 polymer ?
#
loop_
_entity_poly.entity_id
_entity_poly.type
_entity_poly.pdbx_seq_one_letter_code
_entity_poly.pdbx_strand_id
1 'polypeptide(L)'
;MDIVLDNLRQAEGIIDDINPLKVLLESKFNLTKQVEGQNPYLFPLNKVMRICLLVGLNLPEARKLEDIERESLSKNSQRLVPTFFTASDLKPLFSALLKLRYKDLNVDFKDTTTVSKMVAAEMHRGLRYLLEGDNLNAFLYAESDKKRSSTSIPILDLLIGEYSDGIDAKLNINGRSISNSQVIIAGTTGSGKTNLLAVLIEQFRSLSIESPYPVNFLLFDYKGEFSDPSNNHWLRHFEVDRSCILDPVQHPLPFTPFKDFSGRPINEINLYSTEMANALCAIDKASISANMSNRLSEAIVDAYKKTNGRPITFREMLDQYRSKMVNPDKDDSISSVLKQLVRNNLFEIEDKVDLVNECYIVKIDSFPKDGVIAKAIVYFVISKLNNIYEKLEKQATNDECVQIRHFTIIDEAHYMLDFDNQPLRNLIAVGRNKGLSIILATQNMDSFKSKHFDFYANAQYPLIMKQQSINDSVIKDIFGVTGKDFNDIKSEIASLQKGELIIKDDTMALLGISGKNYKKIKVTHLI
;
A
#
# COMPACT_ATOMS: atom_id res chain seq x y z
N MET A 1 -22.22 -23.77 25.37
CA MET A 1 -23.42 -23.07 25.85
C MET A 1 -23.58 -21.78 25.07
N ASP A 2 -24.76 -21.55 24.47
CA ASP A 2 -25.01 -20.32 23.75
C ASP A 2 -25.47 -19.22 24.70
N ILE A 3 -24.99 -18.00 24.50
CA ILE A 3 -25.42 -16.81 25.22
C ILE A 3 -26.49 -16.08 24.41
N VAL A 4 -27.54 -15.61 25.10
CA VAL A 4 -28.61 -14.84 24.46
C VAL A 4 -28.22 -13.37 24.45
N LEU A 5 -27.94 -12.84 23.26
CA LEU A 5 -27.66 -11.41 23.03
C LEU A 5 -28.81 -10.68 22.31
N ASP A 6 -29.89 -11.39 22.00
CA ASP A 6 -31.06 -10.82 21.35
C ASP A 6 -32.05 -10.29 22.39
N ASN A 7 -32.71 -9.18 22.07
CA ASN A 7 -33.74 -8.57 22.91
C ASN A 7 -33.30 -8.13 24.34
N LEU A 8 -32.01 -7.83 24.53
CA LEU A 8 -31.51 -7.33 25.81
C LEU A 8 -32.10 -5.96 26.15
N ARG A 9 -32.40 -5.75 27.43
CA ARG A 9 -32.89 -4.46 27.94
C ARG A 9 -31.72 -3.50 28.14
N GLN A 10 -31.96 -2.20 27.91
CA GLN A 10 -30.98 -1.16 28.26
C GLN A 10 -30.85 -1.00 29.77
N ALA A 11 -29.67 -0.50 30.20
CA ALA A 11 -29.51 -0.01 31.55
C ALA A 11 -30.43 1.20 31.78
N GLU A 12 -30.98 1.33 32.96
CA GLU A 12 -31.80 2.50 33.34
C GLU A 12 -30.91 3.75 33.37
N GLY A 13 -31.39 4.83 32.72
CA GLY A 13 -30.65 6.11 32.65
C GLY A 13 -29.46 6.13 31.74
N ILE A 14 -29.04 5.02 31.11
CA ILE A 14 -27.81 4.94 30.34
C ILE A 14 -27.70 5.98 29.20
N ILE A 15 -28.82 6.38 28.61
CA ILE A 15 -28.85 7.39 27.55
C ILE A 15 -28.42 8.77 28.09
N ASP A 16 -28.91 9.15 29.25
CA ASP A 16 -28.57 10.42 29.90
C ASP A 16 -27.13 10.39 30.42
N ASP A 17 -26.69 9.27 30.98
CA ASP A 17 -25.35 9.07 31.51
C ASP A 17 -24.26 9.10 30.41
N ILE A 18 -24.58 8.65 29.21
CA ILE A 18 -23.64 8.62 28.05
C ILE A 18 -23.52 9.97 27.36
N ASN A 19 -24.48 10.87 27.48
CA ASN A 19 -24.46 12.16 26.80
C ASN A 19 -23.20 12.99 27.07
N PRO A 20 -22.65 13.10 28.30
CA PRO A 20 -21.38 13.79 28.53
C PRO A 20 -20.22 13.22 27.71
N LEU A 21 -20.09 11.89 27.67
CA LEU A 21 -19.05 11.22 26.89
C LEU A 21 -19.22 11.46 25.39
N LYS A 22 -20.47 11.42 24.90
CA LYS A 22 -20.79 11.72 23.51
C LYS A 22 -20.35 13.12 23.12
N VAL A 23 -20.68 14.13 23.93
CA VAL A 23 -20.30 15.54 23.69
C VAL A 23 -18.78 15.70 23.68
N LEU A 24 -18.08 15.03 24.59
CA LEU A 24 -16.62 15.04 24.62
C LEU A 24 -16.00 14.42 23.36
N LEU A 25 -16.53 13.28 22.89
CA LEU A 25 -16.09 12.64 21.63
C LEU A 25 -16.36 13.54 20.43
N GLU A 26 -17.55 14.11 20.32
CA GLU A 26 -17.90 15.04 19.22
C GLU A 26 -16.99 16.28 19.19
N SER A 27 -16.69 16.84 20.37
CA SER A 27 -15.75 17.98 20.49
C SER A 27 -14.34 17.61 20.06
N LYS A 28 -13.82 16.46 20.51
CA LYS A 28 -12.44 16.03 20.22
C LYS A 28 -12.21 15.74 18.74
N PHE A 29 -13.21 15.24 18.03
CA PHE A 29 -13.12 14.97 16.60
C PHE A 29 -13.59 16.14 15.72
N ASN A 30 -13.78 17.36 16.28
CA ASN A 30 -14.28 18.55 15.57
C ASN A 30 -15.58 18.31 14.78
N LEU A 31 -16.45 17.46 15.29
CA LEU A 31 -17.68 17.06 14.61
C LEU A 31 -18.85 18.05 14.83
N THR A 32 -18.57 19.26 15.27
CA THR A 32 -19.57 20.29 15.61
C THR A 32 -20.05 21.13 14.42
N LYS A 33 -19.58 20.91 13.20
CA LYS A 33 -20.09 21.63 12.03
C LYS A 33 -21.44 21.09 11.58
N GLN A 34 -22.50 21.83 11.89
CA GLN A 34 -23.83 21.65 11.30
C GLN A 34 -23.75 21.85 9.78
N VAL A 35 -24.04 20.80 9.02
CA VAL A 35 -24.42 20.93 7.62
C VAL A 35 -25.94 20.95 7.60
N GLU A 36 -26.55 22.09 7.15
CA GLU A 36 -27.99 22.22 7.03
C GLU A 36 -28.57 21.06 6.22
N GLY A 37 -29.53 20.35 6.81
CA GLY A 37 -30.32 19.30 6.15
C GLY A 37 -29.89 17.85 6.41
N GLN A 38 -28.83 17.58 7.15
CA GLN A 38 -28.46 16.23 7.57
C GLN A 38 -28.62 16.01 9.08
N ASN A 39 -28.99 14.76 9.46
CA ASN A 39 -29.22 14.35 10.84
C ASN A 39 -27.99 14.69 11.73
N PRO A 40 -28.13 15.50 12.80
CA PRO A 40 -27.00 16.05 13.57
C PRO A 40 -26.23 15.04 14.42
N TYR A 41 -26.52 13.74 14.32
CA TYR A 41 -25.90 12.71 15.16
C TYR A 41 -24.69 12.09 14.49
N LEU A 42 -23.56 12.76 14.57
CA LEU A 42 -22.28 12.27 14.06
C LEU A 42 -21.71 11.08 14.88
N PHE A 43 -22.09 10.98 16.16
CA PHE A 43 -21.83 9.81 17.00
C PHE A 43 -23.16 9.19 17.48
N PRO A 44 -23.69 8.17 16.80
CA PRO A 44 -24.88 7.46 17.25
C PRO A 44 -24.70 6.91 18.67
N LEU A 45 -25.68 7.08 19.53
CA LEU A 45 -25.63 6.62 20.94
C LEU A 45 -25.25 5.15 21.07
N ASN A 46 -25.72 4.31 20.15
CA ASN A 46 -25.38 2.88 20.14
C ASN A 46 -23.88 2.61 19.90
N LYS A 47 -23.16 3.47 19.16
CA LYS A 47 -21.70 3.37 19.00
C LYS A 47 -20.99 3.73 20.32
N VAL A 48 -21.41 4.78 20.98
CA VAL A 48 -20.87 5.18 22.30
C VAL A 48 -21.12 4.10 23.35
N MET A 49 -22.34 3.53 23.39
CA MET A 49 -22.67 2.39 24.26
C MET A 49 -21.77 1.18 24.03
N ARG A 50 -21.45 0.85 22.78
CA ARG A 50 -20.52 -0.25 22.43
C ARG A 50 -19.10 0.04 22.90
N ILE A 51 -18.62 1.27 22.77
CA ILE A 51 -17.32 1.69 23.29
C ILE A 51 -17.29 1.47 24.80
N CYS A 52 -18.31 1.95 25.53
CA CYS A 52 -18.41 1.74 26.98
C CYS A 52 -18.39 0.26 27.34
N LEU A 53 -19.16 -0.58 26.63
CA LEU A 53 -19.21 -2.02 26.88
C LEU A 53 -17.84 -2.69 26.63
N LEU A 54 -17.18 -2.37 25.51
CA LEU A 54 -15.86 -2.93 25.21
C LEU A 54 -14.81 -2.52 26.24
N VAL A 55 -14.79 -1.25 26.62
CA VAL A 55 -13.88 -0.76 27.66
C VAL A 55 -14.14 -1.47 28.99
N GLY A 56 -15.40 -1.56 29.43
CA GLY A 56 -15.77 -2.27 30.68
C GLY A 56 -15.29 -3.71 30.67
N LEU A 57 -15.53 -4.45 29.57
CA LEU A 57 -15.11 -5.84 29.43
C LEU A 57 -13.59 -6.03 29.45
N ASN A 58 -12.80 -5.03 29.07
CA ASN A 58 -11.34 -5.09 29.05
C ASN A 58 -10.68 -4.58 30.34
N LEU A 59 -11.42 -3.96 31.26
CA LEU A 59 -10.86 -3.54 32.55
C LEU A 59 -10.45 -4.74 33.40
N PRO A 60 -9.39 -4.63 34.26
CA PRO A 60 -8.99 -5.69 35.18
C PRO A 60 -10.14 -6.09 36.07
N GLU A 61 -10.18 -7.33 36.51
CA GLU A 61 -11.17 -7.94 37.42
C GLU A 61 -12.62 -7.96 36.89
N ALA A 62 -13.27 -9.10 37.00
CA ALA A 62 -14.69 -9.23 36.68
C ALA A 62 -15.55 -8.59 37.79
N ARG A 63 -16.77 -8.13 37.44
CA ARG A 63 -17.76 -7.69 38.41
C ARG A 63 -18.20 -8.86 39.27
N LYS A 64 -18.42 -8.60 40.56
CA LYS A 64 -19.05 -9.57 41.47
C LYS A 64 -20.53 -9.74 41.12
N LEU A 65 -21.07 -10.91 41.40
CA LEU A 65 -22.49 -11.22 41.13
C LEU A 65 -23.43 -10.19 41.79
N GLU A 66 -23.14 -9.79 43.04
CA GLU A 66 -23.91 -8.79 43.78
C GLU A 66 -23.98 -7.43 43.05
N ASP A 67 -22.89 -7.01 42.40
CA ASP A 67 -22.87 -5.75 41.66
C ASP A 67 -23.70 -5.85 40.39
N ILE A 68 -23.72 -7.02 39.73
CA ILE A 68 -24.54 -7.28 38.55
C ILE A 68 -26.02 -7.30 38.96
N GLU A 69 -26.37 -7.94 40.08
CA GLU A 69 -27.74 -8.01 40.55
C GLU A 69 -28.32 -6.65 40.93
N ARG A 70 -27.47 -5.70 41.35
CA ARG A 70 -27.88 -4.32 41.69
C ARG A 70 -28.18 -3.45 40.46
N GLU A 71 -27.77 -3.88 39.26
CA GLU A 71 -28.03 -3.08 38.07
C GLU A 71 -29.53 -2.98 37.77
N SER A 72 -29.99 -1.73 37.58
CA SER A 72 -31.35 -1.42 37.20
C SER A 72 -31.51 -1.46 35.68
N LEU A 73 -32.57 -2.11 35.21
CA LEU A 73 -32.90 -2.19 33.81
C LEU A 73 -34.11 -1.31 33.47
N SER A 74 -34.04 -0.66 32.31
CA SER A 74 -35.16 0.13 31.79
C SER A 74 -36.44 -0.70 31.59
N LYS A 75 -37.57 -0.04 31.35
CA LYS A 75 -38.85 -0.71 31.07
C LYS A 75 -38.73 -1.69 29.91
N ASN A 76 -39.57 -2.72 29.86
CA ASN A 76 -39.53 -3.77 28.83
C ASN A 76 -39.64 -3.27 27.40
N SER A 77 -40.14 -2.05 27.16
CA SER A 77 -40.20 -1.40 25.85
C SER A 77 -38.87 -0.78 25.38
N GLN A 78 -37.91 -0.58 26.30
CA GLN A 78 -36.60 0.03 25.99
C GLN A 78 -35.55 -1.05 25.92
N ARG A 79 -35.29 -1.52 24.70
CA ARG A 79 -34.31 -2.56 24.40
C ARG A 79 -33.13 -2.00 23.63
N LEU A 80 -31.99 -2.67 23.69
CA LEU A 80 -30.89 -2.40 22.76
C LEU A 80 -31.37 -2.63 21.33
N VAL A 81 -30.98 -1.72 20.42
CA VAL A 81 -31.38 -1.86 19.02
C VAL A 81 -30.94 -3.23 18.46
N PRO A 82 -31.73 -3.87 17.59
CA PRO A 82 -31.40 -5.20 17.07
C PRO A 82 -30.00 -5.29 16.47
N THR A 83 -29.52 -4.20 15.83
CA THR A 83 -28.21 -4.10 15.22
C THR A 83 -27.06 -3.88 16.22
N PHE A 84 -27.35 -3.77 17.51
CA PHE A 84 -26.32 -3.49 18.53
C PHE A 84 -25.20 -4.55 18.53
N PHE A 85 -25.54 -5.82 18.39
CA PHE A 85 -24.60 -6.93 18.34
C PHE A 85 -24.46 -7.57 16.96
N THR A 86 -25.37 -7.29 16.02
CA THR A 86 -25.40 -7.96 14.71
C THR A 86 -24.68 -7.19 13.61
N ALA A 87 -24.33 -5.92 13.84
CA ALA A 87 -23.50 -5.18 12.90
C ALA A 87 -22.08 -5.78 12.91
N SER A 88 -21.64 -6.30 11.75
CA SER A 88 -20.25 -6.70 11.52
C SER A 88 -19.70 -7.72 12.53
N ASP A 89 -20.26 -8.94 12.60
CA ASP A 89 -19.73 -10.08 13.39
C ASP A 89 -19.44 -9.81 14.89
N LEU A 90 -19.98 -8.73 15.45
CA LEU A 90 -19.77 -8.36 16.83
C LEU A 90 -20.43 -9.34 17.82
N LYS A 91 -21.49 -10.03 17.40
CA LYS A 91 -22.21 -10.97 18.26
C LYS A 91 -21.33 -12.12 18.76
N PRO A 92 -20.53 -12.80 17.95
CA PRO A 92 -19.57 -13.80 18.42
C PRO A 92 -18.51 -13.22 19.35
N LEU A 93 -17.98 -12.02 19.04
CA LEU A 93 -16.99 -11.34 19.87
C LEU A 93 -17.54 -11.04 21.27
N PHE A 94 -18.68 -10.36 21.37
CA PHE A 94 -19.30 -10.06 22.66
C PHE A 94 -19.71 -11.31 23.43
N SER A 95 -20.19 -12.35 22.73
CA SER A 95 -20.48 -13.66 23.34
C SER A 95 -19.24 -14.27 23.99
N ALA A 96 -18.12 -14.26 23.27
CA ALA A 96 -16.86 -14.80 23.76
C ALA A 96 -16.31 -13.99 24.95
N LEU A 97 -16.31 -12.66 24.84
CA LEU A 97 -15.84 -11.76 25.91
C LEU A 97 -16.67 -11.88 27.19
N LEU A 98 -18.00 -11.88 27.10
CA LEU A 98 -18.86 -12.04 28.26
C LEU A 98 -18.68 -13.41 28.94
N LYS A 99 -18.61 -14.49 28.16
CA LYS A 99 -18.35 -15.82 28.70
C LYS A 99 -16.99 -15.93 29.37
N LEU A 100 -15.95 -15.40 28.74
CA LEU A 100 -14.60 -15.40 29.30
C LEU A 100 -14.55 -14.58 30.60
N ARG A 101 -15.20 -13.42 30.60
CA ARG A 101 -15.22 -12.48 31.72
C ARG A 101 -15.89 -13.06 32.96
N TYR A 102 -16.96 -13.80 32.75
CA TYR A 102 -17.81 -14.33 33.81
C TYR A 102 -17.77 -15.86 33.96
N LYS A 103 -16.71 -16.49 33.42
CA LYS A 103 -16.54 -17.96 33.40
C LYS A 103 -16.58 -18.60 34.78
N ASP A 104 -16.11 -17.87 35.81
CA ASP A 104 -15.99 -18.36 37.18
C ASP A 104 -17.24 -18.04 38.04
N LEU A 105 -18.24 -17.34 37.46
CA LEU A 105 -19.50 -17.06 38.11
C LEU A 105 -20.57 -18.06 37.67
N ASN A 106 -21.38 -18.51 38.63
CA ASN A 106 -22.53 -19.39 38.34
C ASN A 106 -23.70 -18.57 37.80
N VAL A 107 -23.62 -18.12 36.53
CA VAL A 107 -24.65 -17.30 35.89
C VAL A 107 -25.31 -18.06 34.75
N ASP A 108 -26.61 -17.85 34.58
CA ASP A 108 -27.35 -18.40 33.43
C ASP A 108 -27.25 -17.47 32.22
N PHE A 109 -26.37 -17.82 31.27
CA PHE A 109 -26.21 -17.10 30.00
C PHE A 109 -27.42 -17.21 29.06
N LYS A 110 -28.41 -17.98 29.37
CA LYS A 110 -29.66 -18.08 28.62
C LYS A 110 -30.76 -17.17 29.17
N ASP A 111 -30.63 -16.72 30.43
CA ASP A 111 -31.56 -15.75 31.01
C ASP A 111 -31.29 -14.35 30.47
N THR A 112 -32.23 -13.82 29.70
CA THR A 112 -32.16 -12.49 29.09
C THR A 112 -31.99 -11.38 30.10
N THR A 113 -32.58 -11.52 31.30
CA THR A 113 -32.49 -10.51 32.38
C THR A 113 -31.11 -10.49 32.98
N THR A 114 -30.53 -11.63 33.29
CA THR A 114 -29.17 -11.76 33.80
C THR A 114 -28.14 -11.22 32.79
N VAL A 115 -28.25 -11.62 31.54
CA VAL A 115 -27.35 -11.12 30.48
C VAL A 115 -27.53 -9.61 30.26
N SER A 116 -28.75 -9.07 30.32
CA SER A 116 -28.99 -7.61 30.24
C SER A 116 -28.29 -6.87 31.39
N LYS A 117 -28.35 -7.39 32.61
CA LYS A 117 -27.67 -6.80 33.78
C LYS A 117 -26.15 -6.88 33.67
N MET A 118 -25.60 -7.97 33.14
CA MET A 118 -24.16 -8.10 32.87
C MET A 118 -23.69 -7.05 31.88
N VAL A 119 -24.41 -6.89 30.78
CA VAL A 119 -24.11 -5.89 29.74
C VAL A 119 -24.23 -4.47 30.31
N ALA A 120 -25.27 -4.19 31.11
CA ALA A 120 -25.46 -2.91 31.78
C ALA A 120 -24.31 -2.59 32.75
N ALA A 121 -23.91 -3.55 33.58
CA ALA A 121 -22.82 -3.41 34.54
C ALA A 121 -21.51 -3.05 33.88
N GLU A 122 -21.18 -3.72 32.77
CA GLU A 122 -19.94 -3.43 32.02
C GLU A 122 -20.03 -2.12 31.24
N MET A 123 -21.18 -1.74 30.67
CA MET A 123 -21.35 -0.42 30.05
C MET A 123 -21.16 0.72 31.09
N HIS A 124 -21.79 0.66 32.25
CA HIS A 124 -21.62 1.67 33.28
C HIS A 124 -20.18 1.73 33.81
N ARG A 125 -19.54 0.57 33.91
CA ARG A 125 -18.15 0.50 34.33
C ARG A 125 -17.21 1.17 33.31
N GLY A 126 -17.36 0.85 32.05
CA GLY A 126 -16.56 1.46 30.96
C GLY A 126 -16.84 2.95 30.84
N LEU A 127 -18.10 3.38 30.97
CA LEU A 127 -18.49 4.79 30.99
C LEU A 127 -17.79 5.56 32.11
N ARG A 128 -17.86 5.06 33.34
CA ARG A 128 -17.19 5.68 34.50
C ARG A 128 -15.69 5.78 34.27
N TYR A 129 -15.07 4.69 33.84
CA TYR A 129 -13.65 4.68 33.54
C TYR A 129 -13.27 5.77 32.51
N LEU A 130 -14.02 5.88 31.40
CA LEU A 130 -13.74 6.88 30.35
C LEU A 130 -13.96 8.32 30.82
N LEU A 131 -14.85 8.56 31.77
CA LEU A 131 -15.12 9.90 32.30
C LEU A 131 -14.20 10.29 33.50
N GLU A 132 -13.45 9.35 34.07
CA GLU A 132 -12.52 9.61 35.15
C GLU A 132 -11.18 10.13 34.67
N GLY A 133 -10.74 11.30 35.15
CA GLY A 133 -9.42 11.86 34.91
C GLY A 133 -9.12 12.04 33.43
N ASP A 134 -7.97 11.54 32.98
CA ASP A 134 -7.50 11.60 31.59
C ASP A 134 -7.71 10.27 30.83
N ASN A 135 -8.50 9.35 31.36
CA ASN A 135 -8.68 8.03 30.79
C ASN A 135 -9.27 8.04 29.36
N LEU A 136 -10.14 9.01 29.05
CA LEU A 136 -10.66 9.18 27.69
C LEU A 136 -9.55 9.53 26.71
N ASN A 137 -8.63 10.42 27.07
CA ASN A 137 -7.48 10.73 26.23
C ASN A 137 -6.55 9.53 26.12
N ALA A 138 -6.26 8.86 27.22
CA ALA A 138 -5.48 7.64 27.22
C ALA A 138 -6.12 6.55 26.33
N PHE A 139 -7.44 6.41 26.32
CA PHE A 139 -8.16 5.50 25.43
C PHE A 139 -8.09 5.92 23.97
N LEU A 140 -8.36 7.20 23.68
CA LEU A 140 -8.37 7.73 22.30
C LEU A 140 -6.97 7.80 21.68
N TYR A 141 -5.97 8.01 22.52
CA TYR A 141 -4.56 8.14 22.11
C TYR A 141 -3.70 6.97 22.61
N ALA A 142 -4.32 5.90 23.13
CA ALA A 142 -3.60 4.72 23.60
C ALA A 142 -2.77 4.02 22.53
N GLU A 143 -3.04 4.30 21.24
CA GLU A 143 -2.15 3.91 20.15
C GLU A 143 -1.04 4.94 19.88
N SER A 144 -1.23 6.22 20.26
CA SER A 144 -0.20 7.25 20.09
C SER A 144 0.83 7.25 21.23
N ASP A 145 0.45 6.81 22.43
CA ASP A 145 1.33 6.79 23.62
C ASP A 145 1.85 5.42 24.04
N LYS A 146 1.46 4.34 23.37
CA LYS A 146 2.37 3.23 23.31
C LYS A 146 3.58 3.74 22.51
N LYS A 147 4.60 4.29 23.20
CA LYS A 147 5.98 4.13 22.78
C LYS A 147 6.10 2.66 22.44
N ARG A 148 5.87 2.32 21.16
CA ARG A 148 6.20 1.01 20.61
C ARG A 148 7.61 0.80 21.08
N SER A 149 7.86 -0.25 21.85
CA SER A 149 9.22 -0.60 22.24
C SER A 149 10.04 -0.48 20.97
N SER A 150 11.10 0.29 20.99
CA SER A 150 11.92 0.74 19.86
C SER A 150 12.55 -0.39 19.02
N THR A 151 12.02 -1.58 19.09
CA THR A 151 12.54 -2.81 18.48
C THR A 151 11.52 -3.55 17.61
N SER A 152 10.25 -3.12 17.53
CA SER A 152 9.23 -3.86 16.76
C SER A 152 9.09 -3.36 15.34
N ILE A 153 8.92 -4.30 14.39
CA ILE A 153 8.59 -4.01 13.00
C ILE A 153 7.19 -3.36 12.96
N PRO A 154 6.98 -2.22 12.26
CA PRO A 154 5.67 -1.59 12.18
C PRO A 154 4.68 -2.46 11.41
N ILE A 155 3.44 -2.54 11.90
CA ILE A 155 2.34 -3.16 11.17
C ILE A 155 1.84 -2.15 10.14
N LEU A 156 1.85 -2.53 8.86
CA LEU A 156 1.43 -1.68 7.75
C LEU A 156 0.00 -2.03 7.31
N ASP A 157 -0.97 -1.66 8.14
CA ASP A 157 -2.40 -1.68 7.81
C ASP A 157 -2.78 -0.32 7.22
N LEU A 158 -2.60 -0.16 5.91
CA LEU A 158 -2.79 1.11 5.22
C LEU A 158 -4.28 1.44 5.10
N LEU A 159 -4.73 2.48 5.77
CA LEU A 159 -6.09 3.00 5.66
C LEU A 159 -6.24 3.78 4.35
N ILE A 160 -6.91 3.20 3.37
CA ILE A 160 -7.06 3.82 2.05
C ILE A 160 -8.40 4.52 1.84
N GLY A 161 -9.36 4.33 2.72
CA GLY A 161 -10.69 4.93 2.61
C GLY A 161 -11.75 4.18 3.41
N GLU A 162 -12.97 4.19 2.90
CA GLU A 162 -14.13 3.55 3.53
C GLU A 162 -14.86 2.63 2.55
N TYR A 163 -15.33 1.49 3.03
CA TYR A 163 -16.27 0.65 2.30
C TYR A 163 -17.67 1.30 2.23
N SER A 164 -18.54 0.78 1.36
CA SER A 164 -19.90 1.32 1.16
C SER A 164 -20.78 1.29 2.43
N ASP A 165 -20.43 0.51 3.43
CA ASP A 165 -21.08 0.41 4.74
C ASP A 165 -20.47 1.35 5.80
N GLY A 166 -19.51 2.20 5.41
CA GLY A 166 -18.84 3.16 6.27
C GLY A 166 -17.80 2.54 7.21
N ILE A 167 -17.34 1.33 6.92
CA ILE A 167 -16.23 0.70 7.63
C ILE A 167 -14.91 1.09 6.98
N ASP A 168 -13.88 1.32 7.79
CA ASP A 168 -12.51 1.58 7.35
C ASP A 168 -12.01 0.50 6.39
N ALA A 169 -11.53 0.91 5.23
CA ALA A 169 -10.91 0.03 4.25
C ALA A 169 -9.39 0.05 4.42
N LYS A 170 -8.84 -1.04 4.96
CA LYS A 170 -7.40 -1.19 5.23
C LYS A 170 -6.78 -2.27 4.36
N LEU A 171 -5.57 -2.01 3.87
CA LEU A 171 -4.73 -2.99 3.19
C LEU A 171 -3.61 -3.43 4.12
N ASN A 172 -3.61 -4.69 4.52
CA ASN A 172 -2.50 -5.26 5.27
C ASN A 172 -1.36 -5.60 4.31
N ILE A 173 -0.28 -4.83 4.33
CA ILE A 173 0.82 -4.94 3.35
C ILE A 173 1.89 -5.93 3.80
N ASN A 174 2.15 -6.03 5.10
CA ASN A 174 3.30 -6.75 5.62
C ASN A 174 2.96 -7.88 6.60
N GLY A 175 1.70 -8.27 6.70
CA GLY A 175 1.30 -9.40 7.53
C GLY A 175 2.02 -10.69 7.12
N ARG A 176 2.39 -11.51 8.10
CA ARG A 176 3.14 -12.75 7.86
C ARG A 176 2.37 -13.76 7.01
N SER A 177 1.05 -13.76 7.09
CA SER A 177 0.16 -14.63 6.31
C SER A 177 0.00 -14.21 4.84
N ILE A 178 0.42 -12.97 4.49
CA ILE A 178 0.27 -12.42 3.15
C ILE A 178 1.38 -12.95 2.25
N SER A 179 1.03 -13.41 1.05
CA SER A 179 1.98 -14.04 0.12
C SER A 179 2.96 -13.06 -0.51
N ASN A 180 2.52 -11.83 -0.80
CA ASN A 180 3.35 -10.73 -1.29
C ASN A 180 2.72 -9.37 -0.91
N SER A 181 3.46 -8.27 -1.15
CA SER A 181 3.05 -6.90 -0.81
C SER A 181 2.86 -6.00 -2.04
N GLN A 182 2.82 -6.60 -3.24
CA GLN A 182 2.72 -5.86 -4.48
C GLN A 182 1.32 -5.27 -4.67
N VAL A 183 1.25 -4.00 -5.11
CA VAL A 183 0.00 -3.29 -5.40
C VAL A 183 0.00 -2.86 -6.86
N ILE A 184 -1.09 -3.11 -7.55
CA ILE A 184 -1.32 -2.58 -8.90
C ILE A 184 -2.59 -1.75 -8.94
N ILE A 185 -2.53 -0.62 -9.62
CA ILE A 185 -3.63 0.35 -9.70
C ILE A 185 -3.96 0.58 -11.17
N ALA A 186 -5.18 0.25 -11.56
CA ALA A 186 -5.69 0.55 -12.89
C ALA A 186 -6.82 1.58 -12.80
N GLY A 187 -6.75 2.66 -13.59
CA GLY A 187 -7.80 3.68 -13.60
C GLY A 187 -7.58 4.70 -14.71
N THR A 188 -8.65 5.13 -15.38
CA THR A 188 -8.57 6.15 -16.43
C THR A 188 -8.07 7.49 -15.91
N THR A 189 -7.73 8.40 -16.81
CA THR A 189 -7.41 9.79 -16.46
C THR A 189 -8.58 10.40 -15.69
N GLY A 190 -8.28 11.09 -14.59
CA GLY A 190 -9.28 11.71 -13.72
C GLY A 190 -10.00 10.76 -12.76
N SER A 191 -9.69 9.47 -12.73
CA SER A 191 -10.28 8.51 -11.78
C SER A 191 -9.84 8.72 -10.32
N GLY A 192 -8.73 9.42 -10.07
CA GLY A 192 -8.18 9.66 -8.72
C GLY A 192 -6.93 8.83 -8.39
N LYS A 193 -6.23 8.25 -9.38
CA LYS A 193 -5.00 7.45 -9.17
C LYS A 193 -3.93 8.20 -8.38
N THR A 194 -3.64 9.46 -8.74
CA THR A 194 -2.63 10.27 -8.06
C THR A 194 -2.95 10.44 -6.57
N ASN A 195 -4.22 10.70 -6.25
CA ASN A 195 -4.66 10.77 -4.85
C ASN A 195 -4.50 9.41 -4.14
N LEU A 196 -4.86 8.30 -4.79
CA LEU A 196 -4.68 6.97 -4.19
C LEU A 196 -3.20 6.63 -3.96
N LEU A 197 -2.31 6.95 -4.90
CA LEU A 197 -0.87 6.81 -4.70
C LEU A 197 -0.38 7.64 -3.51
N ALA A 198 -0.84 8.88 -3.40
CA ALA A 198 -0.50 9.75 -2.29
C ALA A 198 -1.00 9.23 -0.95
N VAL A 199 -2.24 8.70 -0.88
CA VAL A 199 -2.77 8.04 0.32
C VAL A 199 -1.90 6.86 0.74
N LEU A 200 -1.52 6.00 -0.20
CA LEU A 200 -0.66 4.86 0.10
C LEU A 200 0.70 5.29 0.66
N ILE A 201 1.34 6.30 0.04
CA ILE A 201 2.63 6.83 0.49
C ILE A 201 2.51 7.45 1.89
N GLU A 202 1.53 8.32 2.10
CA GLU A 202 1.27 8.93 3.42
C GLU A 202 1.08 7.85 4.49
N GLN A 203 0.26 6.83 4.21
CA GLN A 203 -0.07 5.80 5.17
C GLN A 203 1.16 4.95 5.56
N PHE A 204 1.94 4.44 4.62
CA PHE A 204 3.10 3.64 5.01
C PHE A 204 4.21 4.50 5.63
N ARG A 205 4.33 5.79 5.28
CA ARG A 205 5.27 6.72 5.92
C ARG A 205 4.84 6.99 7.35
N SER A 206 3.63 7.46 7.58
CA SER A 206 3.12 7.81 8.93
C SER A 206 3.15 6.63 9.90
N LEU A 207 2.89 5.41 9.41
CA LEU A 207 2.92 4.19 10.22
C LEU A 207 4.34 3.71 10.58
N SER A 208 5.37 4.15 9.85
CA SER A 208 6.72 3.59 9.99
C SER A 208 7.81 4.56 10.34
N ILE A 209 7.66 5.87 10.13
CA ILE A 209 8.76 6.84 10.21
C ILE A 209 9.40 6.91 11.61
N GLU A 210 8.62 6.76 12.67
CA GLU A 210 9.11 6.77 14.05
C GLU A 210 9.61 5.39 14.51
N SER A 211 9.52 4.36 13.66
CA SER A 211 10.00 3.02 13.99
C SER A 211 11.48 2.85 13.65
N PRO A 212 12.18 1.86 14.23
CA PRO A 212 13.56 1.50 13.80
C PRO A 212 13.62 0.91 12.39
N TYR A 213 12.48 0.69 11.77
CA TYR A 213 12.34 0.14 10.41
C TYR A 213 11.49 1.07 9.54
N PRO A 214 11.92 2.32 9.27
CA PRO A 214 11.16 3.24 8.45
C PRO A 214 11.01 2.69 7.02
N VAL A 215 9.83 2.88 6.45
CA VAL A 215 9.57 2.49 5.07
C VAL A 215 9.87 3.68 4.16
N ASN A 216 10.81 3.50 3.26
CA ASN A 216 11.20 4.52 2.29
C ASN A 216 10.59 4.24 0.91
N PHE A 217 10.76 5.15 -0.03
CA PHE A 217 10.21 4.98 -1.37
C PHE A 217 11.07 5.63 -2.45
N LEU A 218 10.94 5.10 -3.67
CA LEU A 218 11.37 5.73 -4.89
C LEU A 218 10.19 5.82 -5.84
N LEU A 219 9.77 7.05 -6.16
CA LEU A 219 8.63 7.33 -7.03
C LEU A 219 9.11 7.87 -8.38
N PHE A 220 8.69 7.24 -9.48
CA PHE A 220 8.88 7.77 -10.84
C PHE A 220 7.69 8.65 -11.22
N ASP A 221 7.92 9.95 -11.26
CA ASP A 221 6.88 10.96 -11.54
C ASP A 221 6.86 11.34 -13.02
N TYR A 222 5.99 10.68 -13.78
CA TYR A 222 5.81 10.91 -15.21
C TYR A 222 4.97 12.14 -15.55
N LYS A 223 4.24 12.69 -14.58
CA LYS A 223 3.35 13.84 -14.79
C LYS A 223 3.85 15.13 -14.19
N GLY A 224 4.85 15.05 -13.29
CA GLY A 224 5.34 16.19 -12.54
C GLY A 224 4.39 16.64 -11.42
N GLU A 225 3.36 15.85 -11.07
CA GLU A 225 2.37 16.23 -10.05
C GLU A 225 2.97 16.20 -8.64
N PHE A 226 3.86 15.24 -8.36
CA PHE A 226 4.52 15.08 -7.07
C PHE A 226 5.78 15.93 -6.92
N SER A 227 6.41 16.27 -8.04
CA SER A 227 7.66 17.05 -8.11
C SER A 227 7.45 18.52 -8.50
N ASP A 228 6.20 19.00 -8.52
CA ASP A 228 5.87 20.38 -8.90
C ASP A 228 6.61 21.40 -8.02
N PRO A 229 7.47 22.27 -8.61
CA PRO A 229 8.22 23.26 -7.85
C PRO A 229 7.34 24.32 -7.17
N SER A 230 6.12 24.54 -7.65
CA SER A 230 5.18 25.50 -7.08
C SER A 230 4.36 24.94 -5.91
N ASN A 231 4.39 23.61 -5.68
CA ASN A 231 3.55 22.95 -4.72
C ASN A 231 4.31 21.95 -3.83
N ASN A 232 4.36 22.21 -2.53
CA ASN A 232 4.96 21.31 -1.53
C ASN A 232 3.91 20.45 -0.81
N HIS A 233 2.68 20.44 -1.27
CA HIS A 233 1.58 19.75 -0.60
C HIS A 233 1.91 18.27 -0.39
N TRP A 234 2.23 17.56 -1.46
CA TRP A 234 2.58 16.13 -1.40
C TRP A 234 3.80 15.83 -0.54
N LEU A 235 4.86 16.65 -0.63
CA LEU A 235 6.08 16.46 0.15
C LEU A 235 5.80 16.49 1.66
N ARG A 236 4.87 17.35 2.11
CA ARG A 236 4.45 17.41 3.52
C ARG A 236 3.73 16.14 3.95
N HIS A 237 2.82 15.62 3.13
CA HIS A 237 2.12 14.36 3.40
C HIS A 237 3.09 13.17 3.45
N PHE A 238 4.13 13.19 2.64
CA PHE A 238 5.13 12.12 2.58
C PHE A 238 6.22 12.27 3.66
N GLU A 239 6.18 13.36 4.44
CA GLU A 239 7.20 13.69 5.44
C GLU A 239 8.62 13.70 4.85
N VAL A 240 8.78 14.35 3.70
CA VAL A 240 10.04 14.56 3.00
C VAL A 240 10.19 16.02 2.58
N ASP A 241 11.41 16.44 2.32
CA ASP A 241 11.72 17.76 1.79
C ASP A 241 12.07 17.74 0.29
N ARG A 242 12.35 18.90 -0.30
CA ARG A 242 12.65 19.01 -1.73
C ARG A 242 13.95 18.35 -2.16
N SER A 243 14.87 18.06 -1.24
CA SER A 243 16.13 17.37 -1.58
C SER A 243 15.90 15.95 -2.09
N CYS A 244 14.70 15.37 -1.80
CA CYS A 244 14.30 14.07 -2.31
C CYS A 244 13.99 14.08 -3.83
N ILE A 245 13.82 15.24 -4.46
CA ILE A 245 13.47 15.34 -5.88
C ILE A 245 14.75 15.27 -6.72
N LEU A 246 14.88 14.22 -7.50
CA LEU A 246 15.95 14.02 -8.46
C LEU A 246 15.46 14.46 -9.85
N ASP A 247 15.99 15.56 -10.36
CA ASP A 247 15.65 16.12 -11.68
C ASP A 247 16.83 15.91 -12.65
N PRO A 248 16.80 14.86 -13.48
CA PRO A 248 17.90 14.53 -14.38
C PRO A 248 18.08 15.53 -15.56
N VAL A 249 17.18 16.50 -15.71
CA VAL A 249 17.37 17.62 -16.64
C VAL A 249 18.30 18.68 -16.06
N GLN A 250 18.22 18.90 -14.75
CA GLN A 250 19.03 19.90 -14.06
C GLN A 250 20.39 19.35 -13.62
N HIS A 251 20.39 18.14 -13.08
CA HIS A 251 21.60 17.48 -12.55
C HIS A 251 21.56 15.99 -12.86
N PRO A 252 22.71 15.35 -13.18
CA PRO A 252 22.78 13.90 -13.30
C PRO A 252 22.24 13.22 -12.05
N LEU A 253 21.58 12.07 -12.21
CA LEU A 253 21.19 11.24 -11.08
C LEU A 253 22.42 10.84 -10.26
N PRO A 254 22.41 11.01 -8.92
CA PRO A 254 23.60 11.01 -8.10
C PRO A 254 24.11 9.59 -7.77
N PHE A 255 24.17 8.74 -8.78
CA PHE A 255 24.70 7.37 -8.69
C PHE A 255 25.13 6.83 -10.04
N THR A 256 26.03 5.82 -10.03
CA THR A 256 26.38 5.07 -11.23
C THR A 256 25.36 3.97 -11.52
N PRO A 257 24.84 3.86 -12.76
CA PRO A 257 23.93 2.77 -13.13
C PRO A 257 24.65 1.42 -13.34
N PHE A 258 25.97 1.45 -13.45
CA PHE A 258 26.78 0.27 -13.78
C PHE A 258 27.31 -0.44 -12.54
N LYS A 259 27.40 -1.78 -12.64
CA LYS A 259 27.88 -2.66 -11.56
C LYS A 259 29.41 -2.62 -11.48
N ASP A 260 29.95 -2.70 -10.27
CA ASP A 260 31.39 -2.83 -10.03
C ASP A 260 31.78 -4.33 -10.05
N PHE A 261 32.71 -4.68 -10.94
CA PHE A 261 33.29 -6.01 -11.10
C PHE A 261 34.78 -6.06 -10.75
N SER A 262 35.29 -5.08 -10.03
CA SER A 262 36.69 -5.07 -9.60
C SER A 262 37.05 -6.35 -8.86
N GLY A 263 38.07 -7.07 -9.35
CA GLY A 263 38.51 -8.34 -8.76
C GLY A 263 37.57 -9.55 -8.98
N ARG A 264 36.53 -9.42 -9.82
CA ARG A 264 35.59 -10.51 -10.12
C ARG A 264 35.96 -11.28 -11.38
N PRO A 265 35.50 -12.56 -11.50
CA PRO A 265 35.75 -13.37 -12.70
C PRO A 265 35.13 -12.74 -13.96
N ILE A 266 35.83 -12.88 -15.08
CA ILE A 266 35.39 -12.38 -16.39
C ILE A 266 34.01 -12.92 -16.81
N ASN A 267 33.63 -14.12 -16.36
CA ASN A 267 32.33 -14.70 -16.68
C ASN A 267 31.15 -13.92 -16.10
N GLU A 268 31.32 -13.26 -14.95
CA GLU A 268 30.27 -12.39 -14.38
C GLU A 268 30.09 -11.15 -15.28
N ILE A 269 31.17 -10.58 -15.80
CA ILE A 269 31.13 -9.47 -16.73
C ILE A 269 30.44 -9.89 -18.04
N ASN A 270 30.76 -11.08 -18.56
CA ASN A 270 30.16 -11.61 -19.80
C ASN A 270 28.64 -11.77 -19.65
N LEU A 271 28.17 -12.35 -18.54
CA LEU A 271 26.74 -12.51 -18.27
C LEU A 271 26.04 -11.15 -18.17
N TYR A 272 26.55 -10.25 -17.32
CA TYR A 272 26.02 -8.89 -17.17
C TYR A 272 26.00 -8.12 -18.48
N SER A 273 27.06 -8.22 -19.29
CA SER A 273 27.15 -7.52 -20.58
C SER A 273 26.09 -8.00 -21.57
N THR A 274 25.77 -9.29 -21.55
CA THR A 274 24.69 -9.85 -22.38
C THR A 274 23.33 -9.33 -21.95
N GLU A 275 23.05 -9.31 -20.65
CA GLU A 275 21.80 -8.77 -20.09
C GLU A 275 21.66 -7.28 -20.39
N MET A 276 22.71 -6.51 -20.19
CA MET A 276 22.75 -5.06 -20.47
C MET A 276 22.56 -4.76 -21.96
N ALA A 277 23.19 -5.52 -22.85
CA ALA A 277 23.02 -5.37 -24.30
C ALA A 277 21.57 -5.64 -24.71
N ASN A 278 20.95 -6.72 -24.19
CA ASN A 278 19.55 -7.03 -24.46
C ASN A 278 18.62 -5.92 -23.99
N ALA A 279 18.89 -5.36 -22.81
CA ALA A 279 18.09 -4.27 -22.24
C ALA A 279 18.19 -2.98 -23.07
N LEU A 280 19.40 -2.58 -23.46
CA LEU A 280 19.59 -1.39 -24.31
C LEU A 280 18.94 -1.58 -25.69
N CYS A 281 18.95 -2.80 -26.22
CA CYS A 281 18.23 -3.15 -27.44
C CYS A 281 16.70 -3.07 -27.28
N ALA A 282 16.18 -3.39 -26.11
CA ALA A 282 14.74 -3.35 -25.84
C ALA A 282 14.20 -1.93 -25.56
N ILE A 283 15.03 -1.01 -25.12
CA ILE A 283 14.66 0.40 -24.85
C ILE A 283 14.22 1.12 -26.12
N ASP A 284 14.90 0.89 -27.23
CA ASP A 284 14.52 1.45 -28.54
C ASP A 284 13.69 0.43 -29.34
N LYS A 285 12.54 0.87 -29.86
CA LYS A 285 11.68 0.05 -30.74
C LYS A 285 12.29 -0.15 -32.14
N ALA A 286 13.47 0.38 -32.41
CA ALA A 286 14.15 0.20 -33.67
C ALA A 286 14.52 -1.27 -33.94
N SER A 287 14.56 -1.65 -35.21
CA SER A 287 14.97 -2.99 -35.63
C SER A 287 16.44 -3.21 -35.32
N ILE A 288 16.75 -3.95 -34.27
CA ILE A 288 18.11 -4.29 -33.85
C ILE A 288 18.39 -5.74 -34.25
N SER A 289 19.45 -5.96 -35.01
CA SER A 289 19.87 -7.30 -35.41
C SER A 289 20.63 -8.02 -34.29
N ALA A 290 20.63 -9.35 -34.32
CA ALA A 290 21.42 -10.17 -33.39
C ALA A 290 22.92 -9.80 -33.41
N ASN A 291 23.45 -9.45 -34.59
CA ASN A 291 24.84 -9.03 -34.72
C ASN A 291 25.13 -7.70 -34.01
N MET A 292 24.19 -6.77 -34.01
CA MET A 292 24.31 -5.51 -33.27
C MET A 292 24.27 -5.74 -31.76
N SER A 293 23.38 -6.60 -31.28
CA SER A 293 23.30 -6.96 -29.88
C SER A 293 24.58 -7.67 -29.38
N ASN A 294 25.10 -8.63 -30.16
CA ASN A 294 26.36 -9.30 -29.84
C ASN A 294 27.53 -8.33 -29.80
N ARG A 295 27.61 -7.43 -30.79
CA ARG A 295 28.65 -6.38 -30.83
C ARG A 295 28.58 -5.47 -29.63
N LEU A 296 27.38 -5.13 -29.18
CA LEU A 296 27.19 -4.31 -27.96
C LEU A 296 27.65 -5.07 -26.72
N SER A 297 27.28 -6.33 -26.57
CA SER A 297 27.73 -7.16 -25.44
C SER A 297 29.27 -7.25 -25.40
N GLU A 298 29.93 -7.50 -26.51
CA GLU A 298 31.39 -7.51 -26.60
C GLU A 298 32.02 -6.13 -26.29
N ALA A 299 31.39 -5.05 -26.73
CA ALA A 299 31.84 -3.69 -26.46
C ALA A 299 31.78 -3.38 -24.94
N ILE A 300 30.74 -3.83 -24.24
CA ILE A 300 30.60 -3.69 -22.80
C ILE A 300 31.70 -4.47 -22.09
N VAL A 301 31.96 -5.73 -22.48
CA VAL A 301 33.06 -6.55 -21.94
C VAL A 301 34.41 -5.83 -22.09
N ASP A 302 34.69 -5.29 -23.28
CA ASP A 302 35.96 -4.62 -23.53
C ASP A 302 36.07 -3.28 -22.79
N ALA A 303 34.96 -2.56 -22.57
CA ALA A 303 34.95 -1.39 -21.72
C ALA A 303 35.33 -1.76 -20.27
N TYR A 304 34.73 -2.82 -19.71
CA TYR A 304 35.09 -3.31 -18.37
C TYR A 304 36.53 -3.82 -18.26
N LYS A 305 37.06 -4.46 -19.28
CA LYS A 305 38.49 -4.85 -19.30
C LYS A 305 39.39 -3.64 -19.20
N LYS A 306 39.09 -2.55 -19.95
CA LYS A 306 39.86 -1.31 -19.90
C LYS A 306 39.83 -0.60 -18.56
N THR A 307 38.72 -0.70 -17.85
CA THR A 307 38.58 -0.10 -16.50
C THR A 307 39.02 -1.03 -15.36
N ASN A 308 39.56 -2.22 -15.68
CA ASN A 308 39.89 -3.29 -14.70
C ASN A 308 38.67 -3.67 -13.82
N GLY A 309 37.49 -3.77 -14.43
CA GLY A 309 36.25 -4.15 -13.76
C GLY A 309 35.54 -3.00 -13.02
N ARG A 310 36.11 -1.81 -12.93
CA ARG A 310 35.42 -0.64 -12.34
C ARG A 310 34.20 -0.27 -13.20
N PRO A 311 33.19 0.40 -12.60
CA PRO A 311 32.02 0.87 -13.33
C PRO A 311 32.43 1.65 -14.57
N ILE A 312 31.79 1.33 -15.68
CA ILE A 312 32.01 2.00 -16.99
C ILE A 312 31.06 3.20 -17.13
N THR A 313 31.23 3.96 -18.20
CA THR A 313 30.34 5.04 -18.61
C THR A 313 29.69 4.73 -19.96
N PHE A 314 28.58 5.41 -20.28
CA PHE A 314 27.99 5.30 -21.63
C PHE A 314 28.95 5.78 -22.71
N ARG A 315 29.87 6.70 -22.40
CA ARG A 315 30.92 7.17 -23.30
C ARG A 315 31.89 6.04 -23.64
N GLU A 316 32.42 5.35 -22.63
CA GLU A 316 33.33 4.23 -22.83
C GLU A 316 32.66 3.09 -23.60
N MET A 317 31.39 2.83 -23.30
CA MET A 317 30.58 1.84 -24.01
C MET A 317 30.43 2.23 -25.51
N LEU A 318 30.11 3.48 -25.82
CA LEU A 318 29.97 3.97 -27.16
C LEU A 318 31.29 3.89 -27.95
N ASP A 319 32.40 4.27 -27.31
CA ASP A 319 33.72 4.23 -27.95
C ASP A 319 34.14 2.80 -28.28
N GLN A 320 33.90 1.84 -27.39
CA GLN A 320 34.16 0.41 -27.66
C GLN A 320 33.20 -0.15 -28.72
N TYR A 321 31.91 0.24 -28.70
CA TYR A 321 30.96 -0.20 -29.71
C TYR A 321 31.36 0.28 -31.12
N ARG A 322 31.73 1.55 -31.26
CA ARG A 322 32.18 2.14 -32.51
C ARG A 322 33.44 1.47 -33.07
N SER A 323 34.41 1.14 -32.19
CA SER A 323 35.65 0.47 -32.62
C SER A 323 35.40 -0.90 -33.26
N LYS A 324 34.24 -1.51 -33.02
CA LYS A 324 33.81 -2.80 -33.58
C LYS A 324 32.88 -2.65 -34.79
N MET A 325 32.48 -1.45 -35.16
CA MET A 325 31.66 -1.21 -36.37
C MET A 325 32.49 -1.29 -37.63
N VAL A 326 31.88 -1.79 -38.72
CA VAL A 326 32.50 -1.81 -40.03
C VAL A 326 32.76 -0.38 -40.53
N ASN A 327 31.86 0.53 -40.21
CA ASN A 327 32.01 1.96 -40.52
C ASN A 327 31.74 2.76 -39.24
N PRO A 328 32.78 3.12 -38.47
CA PRO A 328 32.65 3.83 -37.21
C PRO A 328 32.02 5.23 -37.31
N ASP A 329 32.09 5.86 -38.47
CA ASP A 329 31.57 7.20 -38.69
C ASP A 329 30.07 7.24 -39.03
N LYS A 330 29.50 6.09 -39.36
CA LYS A 330 28.07 5.97 -39.69
C LYS A 330 27.30 5.39 -38.49
N ASP A 331 26.32 6.13 -37.99
CA ASP A 331 25.51 5.65 -36.91
C ASP A 331 24.57 4.51 -37.33
N ASP A 332 24.43 3.55 -36.45
CA ASP A 332 23.34 2.56 -36.42
C ASP A 332 22.39 2.82 -35.25
N SER A 333 21.35 1.99 -35.09
CA SER A 333 20.35 2.17 -34.04
C SER A 333 20.97 2.19 -32.62
N ILE A 334 21.93 1.30 -32.35
CA ILE A 334 22.57 1.22 -31.00
C ILE A 334 23.48 2.43 -30.77
N SER A 335 24.33 2.80 -31.72
CA SER A 335 25.18 3.97 -31.54
C SER A 335 24.36 5.25 -31.40
N SER A 336 23.18 5.32 -32.04
CA SER A 336 22.24 6.44 -31.88
C SER A 336 21.65 6.51 -30.49
N VAL A 337 21.24 5.36 -29.89
CA VAL A 337 20.79 5.28 -28.49
C VAL A 337 21.92 5.69 -27.56
N LEU A 338 23.11 5.10 -27.70
CA LEU A 338 24.24 5.41 -26.82
C LEU A 338 24.66 6.90 -26.93
N LYS A 339 24.60 7.50 -28.10
CA LYS A 339 24.83 8.95 -28.28
C LYS A 339 23.83 9.79 -27.50
N GLN A 340 22.54 9.41 -27.52
CA GLN A 340 21.53 10.12 -26.74
C GLN A 340 21.83 10.03 -25.24
N LEU A 341 22.21 8.85 -24.72
CA LEU A 341 22.56 8.64 -23.31
C LEU A 341 23.81 9.42 -22.90
N VAL A 342 24.84 9.43 -23.75
CA VAL A 342 26.07 10.23 -23.54
C VAL A 342 25.80 11.73 -23.56
N ARG A 343 24.99 12.20 -24.53
CA ARG A 343 24.68 13.64 -24.68
C ARG A 343 23.91 14.20 -23.47
N ASN A 344 22.97 13.41 -22.94
CA ASN A 344 22.13 13.89 -21.85
C ASN A 344 22.80 13.76 -20.47
N ASN A 345 23.91 13.02 -20.33
CA ASN A 345 24.70 12.89 -19.11
C ASN A 345 23.81 12.60 -17.86
N LEU A 346 22.99 11.54 -17.95
CA LEU A 346 21.90 11.30 -17.00
C LEU A 346 22.34 10.80 -15.62
N PHE A 347 23.55 10.28 -15.48
CA PHE A 347 24.03 9.61 -14.27
C PHE A 347 25.43 10.05 -13.91
N GLU A 348 25.70 10.11 -12.63
CA GLU A 348 27.03 10.28 -12.06
C GLU A 348 27.87 8.99 -12.22
N ILE A 349 29.17 9.11 -12.01
CA ILE A 349 30.09 7.96 -12.04
C ILE A 349 30.29 7.31 -10.68
N GLU A 350 29.81 7.95 -9.61
CA GLU A 350 29.92 7.50 -8.23
C GLU A 350 28.55 7.51 -7.54
N ASP A 351 28.38 6.65 -6.55
CA ASP A 351 27.18 6.60 -5.72
C ASP A 351 27.26 7.65 -4.60
N LYS A 352 26.32 8.59 -4.58
CA LYS A 352 26.22 9.67 -3.58
C LYS A 352 24.95 9.58 -2.72
N VAL A 353 24.06 8.63 -3.01
CA VAL A 353 22.74 8.49 -2.37
C VAL A 353 22.46 7.03 -2.04
N ASP A 354 21.64 6.80 -1.05
CA ASP A 354 21.12 5.48 -0.70
C ASP A 354 19.66 5.34 -1.18
N LEU A 355 19.49 4.74 -2.35
CA LEU A 355 18.17 4.57 -2.98
C LEU A 355 17.20 3.69 -2.19
N VAL A 356 17.64 3.01 -1.13
CA VAL A 356 16.81 2.09 -0.33
C VAL A 356 16.46 2.69 1.02
N ASN A 357 17.42 3.33 1.68
CA ASN A 357 17.24 3.84 3.04
C ASN A 357 16.83 5.32 3.07
N GLU A 358 16.62 5.94 1.91
CA GLU A 358 16.13 7.30 1.76
C GLU A 358 14.95 7.35 0.79
N CYS A 359 14.19 8.45 0.80
CA CYS A 359 13.04 8.64 -0.08
C CYS A 359 13.43 9.50 -1.28
N TYR A 360 13.01 9.09 -2.49
CA TYR A 360 13.28 9.84 -3.71
C TYR A 360 12.09 9.92 -4.65
N ILE A 361 11.98 11.05 -5.34
CA ILE A 361 11.06 11.29 -6.46
C ILE A 361 11.91 11.58 -7.70
N VAL A 362 11.91 10.67 -8.65
CA VAL A 362 12.62 10.84 -9.93
C VAL A 362 11.68 11.52 -10.91
N LYS A 363 12.01 12.75 -11.27
CA LYS A 363 11.23 13.56 -12.19
C LYS A 363 11.49 13.16 -13.65
N ILE A 364 10.43 12.72 -14.34
CA ILE A 364 10.53 12.23 -15.73
C ILE A 364 9.65 13.04 -16.69
N ASP A 365 8.78 13.89 -16.19
CA ASP A 365 7.78 14.65 -16.95
C ASP A 365 8.35 15.49 -18.11
N SER A 366 9.58 15.93 -18.00
CA SER A 366 10.29 16.73 -19.01
C SER A 366 10.76 15.95 -20.23
N PHE A 367 10.74 14.60 -20.18
CA PHE A 367 11.15 13.74 -21.28
C PHE A 367 9.93 13.19 -22.03
N PRO A 368 10.05 12.90 -23.36
CA PRO A 368 9.05 12.10 -24.06
C PRO A 368 8.81 10.78 -23.32
N LYS A 369 7.57 10.53 -22.89
CA LYS A 369 7.23 9.45 -21.94
C LYS A 369 7.57 8.05 -22.43
N ASP A 370 7.43 7.80 -23.73
CA ASP A 370 7.80 6.55 -24.40
C ASP A 370 9.19 6.61 -25.07
N GLY A 371 9.92 7.73 -24.87
CA GLY A 371 11.24 7.97 -25.45
C GLY A 371 12.36 7.16 -24.81
N VAL A 372 13.46 7.04 -25.53
CA VAL A 372 14.67 6.31 -25.12
C VAL A 372 15.17 6.78 -23.74
N ILE A 373 15.19 8.09 -23.51
CA ILE A 373 15.74 8.67 -22.26
C ILE A 373 14.88 8.31 -21.05
N ALA A 374 13.55 8.49 -21.12
CA ALA A 374 12.66 8.15 -20.02
C ALA A 374 12.75 6.64 -19.66
N LYS A 375 12.74 5.78 -20.67
CA LYS A 375 12.90 4.32 -20.50
C LYS A 375 14.26 3.96 -19.90
N ALA A 376 15.34 4.59 -20.36
CA ALA A 376 16.68 4.37 -19.84
C ALA A 376 16.78 4.78 -18.36
N ILE A 377 16.26 5.95 -17.99
CA ILE A 377 16.25 6.39 -16.58
C ILE A 377 15.59 5.33 -15.71
N VAL A 378 14.34 4.95 -16.01
CA VAL A 378 13.61 3.98 -15.17
C VAL A 378 14.29 2.61 -15.17
N TYR A 379 14.73 2.12 -16.33
CA TYR A 379 15.45 0.86 -16.42
C TYR A 379 16.71 0.85 -15.54
N PHE A 380 17.57 1.86 -15.66
CA PHE A 380 18.85 1.89 -14.93
C PHE A 380 18.68 2.15 -13.45
N VAL A 381 17.69 2.94 -13.05
CA VAL A 381 17.35 3.12 -11.62
C VAL A 381 16.86 1.79 -11.03
N ILE A 382 15.96 1.08 -11.70
CA ILE A 382 15.47 -0.22 -11.25
C ILE A 382 16.61 -1.26 -11.23
N SER A 383 17.47 -1.26 -12.24
CA SER A 383 18.65 -2.13 -12.28
C SER A 383 19.60 -1.84 -11.12
N LYS A 384 19.79 -0.56 -10.77
CA LYS A 384 20.58 -0.17 -9.59
C LYS A 384 19.96 -0.67 -8.30
N LEU A 385 18.64 -0.51 -8.12
CA LEU A 385 17.91 -1.06 -6.98
C LEU A 385 18.08 -2.58 -6.90
N ASN A 386 17.91 -3.31 -8.00
CA ASN A 386 18.11 -4.76 -8.04
C ASN A 386 19.52 -5.15 -7.57
N ASN A 387 20.57 -4.45 -8.03
CA ASN A 387 21.93 -4.67 -7.60
C ASN A 387 22.17 -4.41 -6.10
N ILE A 388 21.49 -3.41 -5.53
CA ILE A 388 21.53 -3.12 -4.09
C ILE A 388 20.83 -4.25 -3.33
N TYR A 389 19.63 -4.64 -3.75
CA TYR A 389 18.85 -5.69 -3.08
C TYR A 389 19.53 -7.08 -3.10
N GLU A 390 20.28 -7.41 -4.15
CA GLU A 390 21.07 -8.66 -4.18
C GLU A 390 22.04 -8.76 -2.99
N LYS A 391 22.58 -7.63 -2.54
CA LYS A 391 23.56 -7.53 -1.46
C LYS A 391 22.94 -7.37 -0.07
N LEU A 392 21.65 -6.99 0.01
CA LEU A 392 20.98 -6.78 1.29
C LEU A 392 20.76 -8.11 2.02
N GLU A 393 20.81 -8.04 3.34
CA GLU A 393 20.37 -9.13 4.20
C GLU A 393 18.86 -9.36 4.06
N LYS A 394 18.42 -10.56 4.47
CA LYS A 394 16.98 -10.84 4.55
C LYS A 394 16.30 -9.81 5.46
N GLN A 395 15.06 -9.50 5.17
CA GLN A 395 14.26 -8.60 6.01
C GLN A 395 14.07 -9.21 7.42
N ALA A 396 13.93 -8.32 8.41
CA ALA A 396 13.53 -8.73 9.74
C ALA A 396 12.09 -9.27 9.74
N THR A 397 11.80 -10.20 10.63
CA THR A 397 10.47 -10.80 10.78
C THR A 397 10.15 -10.98 12.26
N ASN A 398 8.87 -10.86 12.61
CA ASN A 398 8.34 -11.26 13.91
C ASN A 398 7.13 -12.20 13.73
N ASP A 399 6.37 -12.49 14.78
CA ASP A 399 5.24 -13.42 14.70
C ASP A 399 4.06 -12.88 13.90
N GLU A 400 3.92 -11.56 13.78
CA GLU A 400 2.79 -10.88 13.16
C GLU A 400 3.09 -10.39 11.74
N CYS A 401 4.30 -9.84 11.50
CA CYS A 401 4.63 -9.17 10.27
C CYS A 401 6.09 -9.35 9.82
N VAL A 402 6.35 -8.94 8.59
CA VAL A 402 7.67 -8.88 7.98
C VAL A 402 8.05 -7.42 7.71
N GLN A 403 9.33 -7.09 7.79
CA GLN A 403 9.83 -5.76 7.47
C GLN A 403 9.63 -5.45 5.98
N ILE A 404 9.03 -4.30 5.68
CA ILE A 404 9.15 -3.65 4.38
C ILE A 404 10.15 -2.50 4.56
N ARG A 405 11.17 -2.45 3.70
CA ARG A 405 12.20 -1.40 3.71
C ARG A 405 11.86 -0.29 2.76
N HIS A 406 11.26 -0.66 1.61
CA HIS A 406 11.17 0.27 0.50
C HIS A 406 10.04 -0.08 -0.47
N PHE A 407 9.35 0.95 -0.98
CA PHE A 407 8.43 0.85 -2.11
C PHE A 407 9.02 1.49 -3.36
N THR A 408 9.10 0.72 -4.44
CA THR A 408 9.34 1.26 -5.77
C THR A 408 7.98 1.55 -6.42
N ILE A 409 7.71 2.81 -6.74
CA ILE A 409 6.42 3.30 -7.22
C ILE A 409 6.59 3.83 -8.64
N ILE A 410 5.83 3.28 -9.59
CA ILE A 410 5.86 3.71 -10.98
C ILE A 410 4.47 4.20 -11.37
N ASP A 411 4.28 5.52 -11.45
CA ASP A 411 3.10 6.09 -12.08
C ASP A 411 3.24 5.96 -13.60
N GLU A 412 2.12 5.75 -14.30
CA GLU A 412 2.09 5.49 -15.75
C GLU A 412 2.98 4.31 -16.18
N ALA A 413 2.95 3.22 -15.41
CA ALA A 413 3.82 2.05 -15.58
C ALA A 413 3.72 1.41 -16.97
N HIS A 414 2.64 1.63 -17.73
CA HIS A 414 2.48 1.09 -19.08
C HIS A 414 3.64 1.46 -20.02
N TYR A 415 4.30 2.61 -19.82
CA TYR A 415 5.50 2.97 -20.58
C TYR A 415 6.69 2.04 -20.34
N MET A 416 6.70 1.35 -19.18
CA MET A 416 7.77 0.44 -18.77
C MET A 416 7.42 -1.04 -18.92
N LEU A 417 6.13 -1.36 -19.08
CA LEU A 417 5.65 -2.73 -19.20
C LEU A 417 5.65 -3.22 -20.67
N ASP A 418 5.81 -2.31 -21.63
CA ASP A 418 5.80 -2.60 -23.07
C ASP A 418 7.08 -3.28 -23.58
N PHE A 419 8.17 -3.26 -22.80
CA PHE A 419 9.43 -3.90 -23.18
C PHE A 419 9.93 -4.86 -22.10
N ASP A 420 10.86 -5.72 -22.48
CA ASP A 420 11.43 -6.72 -21.57
C ASP A 420 12.33 -6.07 -20.51
N ASN A 421 11.77 -5.84 -19.32
CA ASN A 421 12.46 -5.26 -18.18
C ASN A 421 12.78 -6.34 -17.14
N GLN A 422 13.87 -7.08 -17.37
CA GLN A 422 14.30 -8.15 -16.48
C GLN A 422 14.55 -7.68 -15.03
N PRO A 423 15.23 -6.54 -14.76
CA PRO A 423 15.39 -6.04 -13.41
C PRO A 423 14.06 -5.83 -12.67
N LEU A 424 13.04 -5.28 -13.34
CA LEU A 424 11.71 -5.10 -12.74
C LEU A 424 11.07 -6.45 -12.38
N ARG A 425 11.13 -7.43 -13.29
CA ARG A 425 10.63 -8.78 -13.01
C ARG A 425 11.34 -9.44 -11.84
N ASN A 426 12.65 -9.30 -11.75
CA ASN A 426 13.43 -9.82 -10.63
C ASN A 426 13.01 -9.17 -9.31
N LEU A 427 12.85 -7.84 -9.28
CA LEU A 427 12.37 -7.15 -8.08
C LEU A 427 10.99 -7.66 -7.62
N ILE A 428 10.07 -7.89 -8.55
CA ILE A 428 8.75 -8.45 -8.23
C ILE A 428 8.85 -9.87 -7.69
N ALA A 429 9.68 -10.72 -8.31
CA ALA A 429 9.79 -12.13 -7.94
C ALA A 429 10.52 -12.37 -6.61
N VAL A 430 11.57 -11.61 -6.33
CA VAL A 430 12.46 -11.84 -5.17
C VAL A 430 12.43 -10.72 -4.14
N GLY A 431 11.86 -9.58 -4.46
CA GLY A 431 11.91 -8.36 -3.63
C GLY A 431 11.35 -8.58 -2.22
N ARG A 432 10.30 -9.38 -2.08
CA ARG A 432 9.69 -9.67 -0.78
C ARG A 432 10.69 -10.19 0.25
N ASN A 433 11.57 -11.11 -0.14
CA ASN A 433 12.56 -11.70 0.78
C ASN A 433 13.60 -10.70 1.31
N LYS A 434 13.63 -9.51 0.75
CA LYS A 434 14.52 -8.40 1.12
C LYS A 434 13.76 -7.17 1.62
N GLY A 435 12.44 -7.27 1.76
CA GLY A 435 11.60 -6.16 2.20
C GLY A 435 11.32 -5.11 1.13
N LEU A 436 11.34 -5.51 -0.15
CA LEU A 436 10.92 -4.66 -1.26
C LEU A 436 9.46 -4.91 -1.63
N SER A 437 8.72 -3.85 -1.84
CA SER A 437 7.41 -3.85 -2.47
C SER A 437 7.39 -2.95 -3.69
N ILE A 438 6.47 -3.21 -4.62
CA ILE A 438 6.28 -2.41 -5.83
C ILE A 438 4.83 -1.95 -5.90
N ILE A 439 4.63 -0.68 -6.27
CA ILE A 439 3.33 -0.12 -6.59
C ILE A 439 3.38 0.33 -8.05
N LEU A 440 2.55 -0.27 -8.89
CA LEU A 440 2.44 0.08 -10.31
C LEU A 440 1.09 0.70 -10.58
N ALA A 441 1.06 1.89 -11.19
CA ALA A 441 -0.18 2.55 -11.59
C ALA A 441 -0.22 2.72 -13.12
N THR A 442 -1.38 2.46 -13.74
CA THR A 442 -1.59 2.63 -15.17
C THR A 442 -3.01 3.12 -15.48
N GLN A 443 -3.19 3.67 -16.67
CA GLN A 443 -4.51 4.12 -17.13
C GLN A 443 -5.39 2.96 -17.59
N ASN A 444 -4.81 1.90 -18.11
CA ASN A 444 -5.53 0.76 -18.67
C ASN A 444 -5.15 -0.54 -17.95
N MET A 445 -6.15 -1.28 -17.51
CA MET A 445 -5.97 -2.57 -16.84
C MET A 445 -5.25 -3.61 -17.72
N ASP A 446 -5.38 -3.54 -19.05
CA ASP A 446 -4.72 -4.47 -19.98
C ASP A 446 -3.21 -4.39 -19.93
N SER A 447 -2.65 -3.23 -19.55
CA SER A 447 -1.22 -3.00 -19.52
C SER A 447 -0.47 -3.93 -18.55
N PHE A 448 -1.15 -4.47 -17.55
CA PHE A 448 -0.55 -5.39 -16.58
C PHE A 448 -0.44 -6.84 -17.06
N LYS A 449 -1.03 -7.16 -18.21
CA LYS A 449 -0.92 -8.48 -18.83
C LYS A 449 -0.07 -8.38 -20.11
N SER A 450 1.25 -8.31 -19.93
CA SER A 450 2.18 -8.22 -21.05
C SER A 450 2.57 -9.59 -21.59
N LYS A 451 3.18 -9.63 -22.79
CA LYS A 451 3.75 -10.87 -23.37
C LYS A 451 4.84 -11.50 -22.50
N HIS A 452 5.49 -10.69 -21.68
CA HIS A 452 6.69 -11.05 -20.95
C HIS A 452 6.41 -11.38 -19.49
N PHE A 453 5.31 -10.86 -18.92
CA PHE A 453 5.01 -11.02 -17.51
C PHE A 453 3.53 -10.77 -17.19
N ASP A 454 2.95 -11.59 -16.32
CA ASP A 454 1.62 -11.38 -15.75
C ASP A 454 1.74 -10.72 -14.37
N PHE A 455 1.49 -9.42 -14.34
CA PHE A 455 1.58 -8.64 -13.11
C PHE A 455 0.41 -8.92 -12.16
N TYR A 456 -0.78 -9.30 -12.67
CA TYR A 456 -1.91 -9.65 -11.82
C TYR A 456 -1.67 -10.92 -11.01
N ALA A 457 -1.04 -11.93 -11.62
CA ALA A 457 -0.68 -13.16 -10.93
C ALA A 457 0.34 -12.94 -9.78
N ASN A 458 1.04 -11.82 -9.80
CA ASN A 458 2.07 -11.47 -8.81
C ASN A 458 1.65 -10.31 -7.88
N ALA A 459 0.45 -9.75 -8.03
CA ALA A 459 -0.04 -8.67 -7.19
C ALA A 459 -0.94 -9.19 -6.08
N GLN A 460 -0.70 -8.77 -4.85
CA GLN A 460 -1.60 -9.04 -3.71
C GLN A 460 -2.88 -8.21 -3.81
N TYR A 461 -2.73 -6.94 -4.21
CA TYR A 461 -3.82 -5.97 -4.24
C TYR A 461 -4.00 -5.36 -5.62
N PRO A 462 -4.85 -5.96 -6.49
CA PRO A 462 -5.33 -5.29 -7.70
C PRO A 462 -6.44 -4.29 -7.32
N LEU A 463 -6.13 -3.00 -7.39
CA LEU A 463 -7.04 -1.89 -7.12
C LEU A 463 -7.57 -1.34 -8.46
N ILE A 464 -8.83 -1.56 -8.73
CA ILE A 464 -9.44 -1.19 -10.02
C ILE A 464 -10.36 0.02 -9.82
N MET A 465 -9.94 1.15 -10.32
CA MET A 465 -10.74 2.37 -10.43
C MET A 465 -11.52 2.39 -11.77
N LYS A 466 -12.28 3.43 -12.04
CA LYS A 466 -13.06 3.59 -13.28
C LYS A 466 -12.23 3.26 -14.53
N GLN A 467 -12.77 2.43 -15.41
CA GLN A 467 -12.19 2.09 -16.70
C GLN A 467 -13.15 2.50 -17.83
N GLN A 468 -12.59 2.96 -18.96
CA GLN A 468 -13.37 3.22 -20.18
C GLN A 468 -13.48 1.96 -21.04
N SER A 469 -12.39 1.21 -21.14
CA SER A 469 -12.34 -0.08 -21.81
C SER A 469 -12.08 -1.16 -20.76
N ILE A 470 -12.89 -2.20 -20.77
CA ILE A 470 -12.87 -3.27 -19.79
C ILE A 470 -12.60 -4.59 -20.51
N ASN A 471 -11.46 -5.19 -20.22
CA ASN A 471 -11.08 -6.49 -20.78
C ASN A 471 -11.67 -7.64 -19.97
N ASP A 472 -12.51 -8.42 -20.62
CA ASP A 472 -13.21 -9.53 -20.01
C ASP A 472 -12.29 -10.61 -19.43
N SER A 473 -11.16 -10.89 -20.09
CA SER A 473 -10.21 -11.89 -19.59
C SER A 473 -9.51 -11.43 -18.32
N VAL A 474 -9.17 -10.14 -18.25
CA VAL A 474 -8.51 -9.56 -17.07
C VAL A 474 -9.42 -9.57 -15.85
N ILE A 475 -10.71 -9.22 -16.02
CA ILE A 475 -11.67 -9.29 -14.91
C ILE A 475 -11.83 -10.73 -14.41
N LYS A 476 -11.94 -11.70 -15.32
CA LYS A 476 -12.05 -13.12 -14.94
C LYS A 476 -10.82 -13.59 -14.18
N ASP A 477 -9.64 -13.18 -14.63
CA ASP A 477 -8.38 -13.55 -13.98
C ASP A 477 -8.24 -12.94 -12.58
N ILE A 478 -8.63 -11.65 -12.40
CA ILE A 478 -8.52 -10.96 -11.10
C ILE A 478 -9.55 -11.49 -10.11
N PHE A 479 -10.83 -11.55 -10.51
CA PHE A 479 -11.93 -11.82 -9.56
C PHE A 479 -12.36 -13.30 -9.53
N GLY A 480 -11.91 -14.13 -10.47
CA GLY A 480 -12.27 -15.55 -10.54
C GLY A 480 -13.75 -15.80 -10.84
N VAL A 481 -14.42 -14.89 -11.56
CA VAL A 481 -15.88 -14.89 -11.75
C VAL A 481 -16.30 -15.25 -13.17
N THR A 482 -17.52 -15.76 -13.30
CA THR A 482 -18.17 -16.08 -14.59
C THR A 482 -19.65 -15.71 -14.55
N GLY A 483 -20.30 -15.67 -15.72
CA GLY A 483 -21.74 -15.50 -15.81
C GLY A 483 -22.26 -14.15 -15.30
N LYS A 484 -23.24 -14.17 -14.41
CA LYS A 484 -23.91 -12.95 -13.90
C LYS A 484 -22.96 -12.08 -13.08
N ASP A 485 -22.18 -12.67 -12.17
CA ASP A 485 -21.26 -11.95 -11.28
C ASP A 485 -20.19 -11.19 -12.08
N PHE A 486 -19.77 -11.75 -13.21
CA PHE A 486 -18.89 -11.09 -14.15
C PHE A 486 -19.50 -9.80 -14.73
N ASN A 487 -20.76 -9.86 -15.18
CA ASN A 487 -21.47 -8.69 -15.73
C ASN A 487 -21.71 -7.62 -14.66
N ASP A 488 -21.99 -8.02 -13.43
CA ASP A 488 -22.17 -7.12 -12.30
C ASP A 488 -20.87 -6.36 -11.99
N ILE A 489 -19.73 -7.04 -11.94
CA ILE A 489 -18.41 -6.40 -11.74
C ILE A 489 -18.08 -5.44 -12.88
N LYS A 490 -18.30 -5.84 -14.12
CA LYS A 490 -18.07 -5.00 -15.30
C LYS A 490 -18.90 -3.72 -15.24
N SER A 491 -20.16 -3.83 -14.88
CA SER A 491 -21.06 -2.68 -14.71
C SER A 491 -20.63 -1.79 -13.56
N GLU A 492 -20.18 -2.37 -12.44
CA GLU A 492 -19.68 -1.62 -11.29
C GLU A 492 -18.44 -0.81 -11.66
N ILE A 493 -17.43 -1.41 -12.33
CA ILE A 493 -16.22 -0.73 -12.78
C ILE A 493 -16.55 0.46 -13.69
N ALA A 494 -17.48 0.28 -14.62
CA ALA A 494 -17.90 1.33 -15.54
C ALA A 494 -18.61 2.49 -14.83
N SER A 495 -19.33 2.20 -13.73
CA SER A 495 -20.14 3.18 -12.97
C SER A 495 -19.35 3.92 -11.89
N LEU A 496 -18.14 3.48 -11.54
CA LEU A 496 -17.31 4.10 -10.50
C LEU A 496 -17.15 5.60 -10.70
N GLN A 497 -17.24 6.35 -9.61
CA GLN A 497 -17.00 7.78 -9.60
C GLN A 497 -15.52 8.10 -9.36
N LYS A 498 -15.13 9.36 -9.47
CA LYS A 498 -13.79 9.83 -9.11
C LYS A 498 -13.50 9.50 -7.64
N GLY A 499 -12.37 8.86 -7.38
CA GLY A 499 -11.98 8.44 -6.04
C GLY A 499 -12.65 7.15 -5.55
N GLU A 500 -13.38 6.44 -6.40
CA GLU A 500 -13.90 5.11 -6.07
C GLU A 500 -13.09 4.02 -6.75
N LEU A 501 -12.95 2.89 -6.07
CA LEU A 501 -12.32 1.69 -6.61
C LEU A 501 -13.04 0.42 -6.15
N ILE A 502 -12.79 -0.68 -6.83
CA ILE A 502 -13.13 -2.01 -6.35
C ILE A 502 -11.86 -2.83 -6.08
N ILE A 503 -11.97 -3.69 -5.08
CA ILE A 503 -10.94 -4.66 -4.70
C ILE A 503 -11.56 -6.04 -4.63
N LYS A 504 -10.78 -7.08 -4.95
CA LYS A 504 -11.18 -8.47 -4.77
C LYS A 504 -11.45 -8.76 -3.29
N ASP A 505 -12.53 -9.47 -3.01
CA ASP A 505 -12.87 -9.96 -1.68
C ASP A 505 -13.33 -11.43 -1.74
N ASP A 506 -12.48 -12.31 -1.29
CA ASP A 506 -12.76 -13.75 -1.25
C ASP A 506 -13.43 -14.20 0.07
N THR A 507 -13.75 -13.28 0.98
CA THR A 507 -14.27 -13.62 2.33
C THR A 507 -15.54 -14.45 2.25
N MET A 508 -16.47 -14.08 1.38
CA MET A 508 -17.74 -14.81 1.20
C MET A 508 -17.52 -16.19 0.60
N ALA A 509 -16.62 -16.31 -0.37
CA ALA A 509 -16.26 -17.60 -0.98
C ALA A 509 -15.61 -18.55 0.03
N LEU A 510 -14.73 -18.05 0.88
CA LEU A 510 -14.08 -18.82 1.97
C LEU A 510 -15.09 -19.32 3.01
N LEU A 511 -16.18 -18.58 3.22
CA LEU A 511 -17.28 -18.97 4.11
C LEU A 511 -18.31 -19.89 3.44
N GLY A 512 -18.14 -20.23 2.15
CA GLY A 512 -19.11 -21.02 1.38
C GLY A 512 -20.43 -20.28 1.10
N ILE A 513 -20.43 -18.94 1.18
CA ILE A 513 -21.61 -18.11 0.98
C ILE A 513 -21.57 -17.55 -0.45
N SER A 514 -22.65 -17.71 -1.20
CA SER A 514 -22.82 -17.04 -2.49
C SER A 514 -22.90 -15.52 -2.28
N GLY A 515 -21.97 -14.78 -2.86
CA GLY A 515 -21.89 -13.33 -2.69
C GLY A 515 -20.98 -12.68 -3.73
N LYS A 516 -20.88 -11.36 -3.67
CA LYS A 516 -20.00 -10.59 -4.56
C LYS A 516 -18.53 -10.83 -4.19
N ASN A 517 -17.70 -11.20 -5.16
CA ASN A 517 -16.27 -11.42 -4.97
C ASN A 517 -15.46 -10.11 -4.94
N TYR A 518 -16.11 -8.98 -4.65
CA TYR A 518 -15.48 -7.68 -4.61
C TYR A 518 -16.14 -6.76 -3.59
N LYS A 519 -15.36 -5.81 -3.10
CA LYS A 519 -15.84 -4.67 -2.29
C LYS A 519 -15.53 -3.37 -3.00
N LYS A 520 -16.42 -2.40 -2.84
CA LYS A 520 -16.24 -1.03 -3.30
C LYS A 520 -15.69 -0.17 -2.17
N ILE A 521 -14.70 0.65 -2.48
CA ILE A 521 -14.04 1.55 -1.55
C ILE A 521 -14.13 2.97 -2.11
N LYS A 522 -14.49 3.92 -1.25
CA LYS A 522 -14.32 5.35 -1.49
C LYS A 522 -13.01 5.78 -0.85
N VAL A 523 -12.05 6.14 -1.69
CA VAL A 523 -10.70 6.51 -1.25
C VAL A 523 -10.72 7.82 -0.46
N THR A 524 -9.94 7.89 0.60
CA THR A 524 -9.70 9.12 1.35
C THR A 524 -9.15 10.22 0.43
N HIS A 525 -9.67 11.44 0.57
CA HIS A 525 -9.21 12.57 -0.23
C HIS A 525 -8.23 13.40 0.58
N LEU A 526 -6.99 13.54 0.11
CA LEU A 526 -5.93 14.26 0.79
C LEU A 526 -5.86 15.75 0.40
N ILE A 527 -6.64 16.20 -0.57
CA ILE A 527 -6.62 17.58 -1.08
C ILE A 527 -7.92 18.26 -0.71
#